data_0555e209ff0e8f6a1cb19c2cabd3683f
#
_entry.id   0555e209ff0e8f6a1cb19c2cabd3683f
#
_cell.length_a   1.000
_cell.length_b   1.000
_cell.length_c   1.000
_cell.angle_alpha   90.00
_cell.angle_beta   90.00
_cell.angle_gamma   90.00
#
_symmetry.space_group_name_H-M   'P 1'
#
loop_
_entity.id
_entity.type
_entity.pdbx_description
1 polymer ?
#
loop_
_entity_poly.entity_id
_entity_poly.type
_entity_poly.pdbx_seq_one_letter_code
_entity_poly.pdbx_strand_id
1 'polypeptide(L)'
;MRYVLPAVIIVIGLITGMFGVLQKTVWAPDDQRTATVQLDEPGPVVVIEPGVLNLYPTPAQLTATAADPGQEITISRTTKENADAWVGASDVTRITGLQDETTLAAQTTTGGEGAPEAPEADTTEGATDAPTEEGQDGEAQEGEEAQEVDPEELATVPAPGGSDLWESTESGEGTVSLEFDEDAQRTAFVIGTDGEAPAAQEISITWPNDTSTPWAIPLMLIGGGIVVVGLIVGGFGLRGRKREAERRRARQERRRKLAETGAAFAIVPVIALAGCAPEELPQAEPAPAPTEAGPAVTDDQVTAILGRIGESVATADGDLDAEQLEKRASGPALEQRKAAYEVKDASDDFTLPPAIATDEVLVNHTSATDMWPRVTSVIATDSDSDTTQLLVLAQQDARADYTVWSQTLLQPGAEIPEVADPREGSELLAPDAEGYRLPPAEVAAAYADVLAKGEDSDSAGAFEEDAFVNQSRSNQSSQREALESGGAEVSFDFQGDDAQVAAMAAADGSAIVTGVVETESTITPDSTESTTGTLTIPSPAADVLGETETSEELHQTSTVVVTWVVPAGEDDPIRMVGVNEIFTGASLGE
;
A
#
# COMPACT_ATOMS: atom_id res chain seq x y z
N MET A 1 39.69 2.52 70.58
CA MET A 1 38.90 1.51 69.78
C MET A 1 37.39 1.60 70.01
N ARG A 2 36.83 1.89 71.20
CA ARG A 2 35.36 1.84 71.43
C ARG A 2 34.52 2.89 70.71
N TYR A 3 35.09 3.97 70.22
CA TYR A 3 34.38 5.01 69.42
C TYR A 3 34.68 4.92 67.93
N VAL A 4 35.76 4.23 67.56
CA VAL A 4 36.13 4.06 66.15
C VAL A 4 35.16 3.16 65.46
N LEU A 5 34.75 2.02 66.06
CA LEU A 5 33.84 1.05 65.50
C LEU A 5 32.44 1.66 65.20
N PRO A 6 31.74 2.34 66.16
CA PRO A 6 30.49 3.00 65.88
C PRO A 6 30.59 4.08 64.79
N ALA A 7 31.67 4.86 64.81
CA ALA A 7 31.90 5.90 63.80
C ALA A 7 32.07 5.29 62.41
N VAL A 8 32.82 4.18 62.28
CA VAL A 8 33.00 3.47 61.02
C VAL A 8 31.66 2.90 60.51
N ILE A 9 30.85 2.30 61.41
CA ILE A 9 29.52 1.77 61.03
C ILE A 9 28.62 2.90 60.54
N ILE A 10 28.59 4.06 61.20
CA ILE A 10 27.79 5.22 60.78
C ILE A 10 28.26 5.71 59.41
N VAL A 11 29.57 5.85 59.19
CA VAL A 11 30.13 6.29 57.91
C VAL A 11 29.78 5.33 56.79
N ILE A 12 29.90 4.01 57.02
CA ILE A 12 29.49 3.00 56.04
C ILE A 12 27.99 3.14 55.71
N GLY A 13 27.13 3.27 56.74
CA GLY A 13 25.70 3.44 56.55
C GLY A 13 25.35 4.73 55.78
N LEU A 14 26.05 5.84 56.05
CA LEU A 14 25.89 7.09 55.34
C LEU A 14 26.32 6.97 53.87
N ILE A 15 27.46 6.32 53.61
CA ILE A 15 27.93 6.06 52.24
C ILE A 15 26.92 5.19 51.47
N THR A 16 26.46 4.08 52.08
CA THR A 16 25.47 3.20 51.47
C THR A 16 24.16 3.92 51.17
N GLY A 17 23.64 4.70 52.13
CA GLY A 17 22.43 5.50 51.94
C GLY A 17 22.60 6.58 50.86
N MET A 18 23.78 7.24 50.84
CA MET A 18 24.13 8.24 49.84
C MET A 18 24.14 7.64 48.40
N PHE A 19 24.69 6.41 48.22
CA PHE A 19 24.62 5.72 46.94
C PHE A 19 23.18 5.49 46.48
N GLY A 20 22.28 5.13 47.41
CA GLY A 20 20.86 5.00 47.08
C GLY A 20 20.21 6.32 46.65
N VAL A 21 20.58 7.44 47.31
CA VAL A 21 20.11 8.80 46.92
C VAL A 21 20.67 9.19 45.55
N LEU A 22 21.96 8.96 45.32
CA LEU A 22 22.61 9.30 44.05
C LEU A 22 22.00 8.53 42.87
N GLN A 23 21.67 7.26 43.06
CA GLN A 23 20.98 6.47 42.02
C GLN A 23 19.60 7.05 41.64
N LYS A 24 18.92 7.72 42.56
CA LYS A 24 17.59 8.29 42.28
C LYS A 24 17.65 9.74 41.83
N THR A 25 18.79 10.42 41.90
CA THR A 25 18.91 11.84 41.59
C THR A 25 19.97 12.12 40.52
N VAL A 26 21.25 11.84 40.82
CA VAL A 26 22.36 12.19 39.92
C VAL A 26 22.64 11.14 38.87
N TRP A 27 22.37 9.86 39.22
CA TRP A 27 22.58 8.71 38.34
C TRP A 27 21.24 8.10 37.88
N ALA A 28 20.14 8.83 38.02
CA ALA A 28 18.87 8.42 37.46
C ALA A 28 19.01 8.39 35.92
N PRO A 29 18.61 7.33 35.25
CA PRO A 29 18.56 7.33 33.78
C PRO A 29 17.62 8.43 33.29
N ASP A 30 17.92 8.99 32.13
CA ASP A 30 17.01 9.88 31.42
C ASP A 30 15.71 9.13 31.11
N ASP A 31 14.60 9.84 31.03
CA ASP A 31 13.27 9.27 30.72
C ASP A 31 13.12 8.89 29.24
N GLN A 32 14.02 9.36 28.40
CA GLN A 32 14.07 9.10 26.97
C GLN A 32 15.47 8.70 26.55
N ARG A 33 15.53 7.89 25.50
CA ARG A 33 16.77 7.52 24.82
C ARG A 33 16.65 7.92 23.36
N THR A 34 17.57 8.74 22.87
CA THR A 34 17.57 9.24 21.50
C THR A 34 18.85 8.80 20.80
N ALA A 35 18.68 8.26 19.60
CA ALA A 35 19.77 8.03 18.66
C ALA A 35 19.56 8.90 17.42
N THR A 36 20.64 9.51 16.93
CA THR A 36 20.59 10.48 15.84
C THR A 36 21.68 10.16 14.82
N VAL A 37 21.42 10.47 13.57
CA VAL A 37 22.44 10.48 12.51
C VAL A 37 22.37 11.79 11.75
N GLN A 38 23.54 12.37 11.49
CA GLN A 38 23.71 13.48 10.55
C GLN A 38 24.16 12.89 9.21
N LEU A 39 23.46 13.21 8.17
CA LEU A 39 23.74 12.75 6.80
C LEU A 39 24.42 13.88 6.03
N ASP A 40 25.73 13.72 5.77
CA ASP A 40 26.52 14.77 5.09
C ASP A 40 26.14 14.94 3.62
N GLU A 41 25.85 13.83 2.94
CA GLU A 41 25.41 13.77 1.55
C GLU A 41 24.32 12.69 1.43
N PRO A 42 23.11 12.95 1.94
CA PRO A 42 22.00 11.99 1.83
C PRO A 42 21.55 11.90 0.37
N GLY A 43 21.18 10.70 -0.05
CA GLY A 43 20.45 10.51 -1.30
C GLY A 43 19.09 11.24 -1.29
N PRO A 44 18.39 11.20 -2.39
CA PRO A 44 17.03 11.81 -2.49
C PRO A 44 16.01 11.11 -1.59
N VAL A 45 16.32 9.89 -1.12
CA VAL A 45 15.46 9.08 -0.26
C VAL A 45 16.24 8.48 0.91
N VAL A 46 15.64 8.50 2.10
CA VAL A 46 16.07 7.73 3.27
C VAL A 46 15.01 6.69 3.60
N VAL A 47 15.44 5.43 3.78
CA VAL A 47 14.57 4.32 4.21
C VAL A 47 14.95 3.89 5.61
N ILE A 48 13.99 3.86 6.51
CA ILE A 48 14.14 3.21 7.83
C ILE A 48 13.73 1.76 7.67
N GLU A 49 14.67 0.85 7.86
CA GLU A 49 14.45 -0.59 7.71
C GLU A 49 13.51 -1.15 8.79
N PRO A 50 12.78 -2.25 8.51
CA PRO A 50 11.92 -2.90 9.47
C PRO A 50 12.63 -3.28 10.76
N GLY A 51 11.93 -3.12 11.90
CA GLY A 51 12.44 -3.43 13.23
C GLY A 51 13.32 -2.35 13.87
N VAL A 52 13.74 -1.31 13.14
CA VAL A 52 14.57 -0.23 13.70
C VAL A 52 13.81 0.57 14.76
N LEU A 53 12.53 0.85 14.59
CA LEU A 53 11.72 1.54 15.59
C LEU A 53 11.45 0.68 16.84
N ASN A 54 11.58 -0.65 16.74
CA ASN A 54 11.40 -1.59 17.85
C ASN A 54 12.71 -2.02 18.53
N LEU A 55 13.84 -1.34 18.27
CA LEU A 55 15.10 -1.59 18.97
C LEU A 55 14.97 -1.43 20.49
N TYR A 56 14.06 -0.56 20.92
CA TYR A 56 13.65 -0.35 22.30
C TYR A 56 12.13 -0.36 22.41
N PRO A 57 11.56 -0.45 23.63
CA PRO A 57 10.11 -0.44 23.81
C PRO A 57 9.43 0.79 23.19
N THR A 58 8.27 0.58 22.58
CA THR A 58 7.43 1.63 22.01
C THR A 58 6.63 2.41 23.08
N PRO A 59 6.09 3.60 22.78
CA PRO A 59 6.11 4.26 21.47
C PRO A 59 7.47 4.83 21.08
N ALA A 60 7.85 4.72 19.81
CA ALA A 60 9.03 5.37 19.24
C ALA A 60 8.62 6.66 18.51
N GLN A 61 9.40 7.71 18.63
CA GLN A 61 9.21 8.94 17.85
C GLN A 61 10.32 9.03 16.80
N LEU A 62 9.94 8.94 15.52
CA LEU A 62 10.80 9.18 14.38
C LEU A 62 10.71 10.66 14.01
N THR A 63 11.84 11.33 13.89
CA THR A 63 11.91 12.74 13.47
C THR A 63 12.90 12.87 12.32
N ALA A 64 12.48 13.54 11.25
CA ALA A 64 13.30 13.86 10.09
C ALA A 64 13.37 15.38 9.93
N THR A 65 14.58 15.89 9.67
CA THR A 65 14.82 17.33 9.49
C THR A 65 15.48 17.55 8.13
N ALA A 66 14.86 18.42 7.31
CA ALA A 66 15.39 18.81 6.02
C ALA A 66 16.62 19.71 6.15
N ALA A 67 17.42 19.80 5.08
CA ALA A 67 18.57 20.70 5.01
C ALA A 67 18.15 22.18 4.99
N ASP A 68 17.03 22.49 4.32
CA ASP A 68 16.44 23.82 4.26
C ASP A 68 15.17 23.86 5.15
N PRO A 69 15.07 24.76 6.14
CA PRO A 69 13.90 24.87 7.00
C PRO A 69 12.59 25.22 6.29
N GLY A 70 12.64 25.71 5.07
CA GLY A 70 11.45 25.99 4.25
C GLY A 70 11.05 24.88 3.31
N GLN A 71 11.82 23.78 3.27
CA GLN A 71 11.53 22.64 2.41
C GLN A 71 10.53 21.70 3.06
N GLU A 72 9.54 21.26 2.30
CA GLU A 72 8.62 20.23 2.74
C GLU A 72 9.36 18.90 2.79
N ILE A 73 9.21 18.18 3.91
CA ILE A 73 9.74 16.84 4.13
C ILE A 73 8.60 15.92 4.53
N THR A 74 8.67 14.68 4.04
CA THR A 74 7.61 13.68 4.19
C THR A 74 8.17 12.41 4.80
N ILE A 75 7.42 11.81 5.74
CA ILE A 75 7.62 10.45 6.25
C ILE A 75 6.42 9.62 5.82
N SER A 76 6.65 8.60 5.00
CA SER A 76 5.62 7.69 4.49
C SER A 76 5.81 6.30 5.07
N ARG A 77 4.73 5.70 5.58
CA ARG A 77 4.70 4.35 6.11
C ARG A 77 4.32 3.36 5.01
N THR A 78 5.03 2.23 4.93
CA THR A 78 4.75 1.17 3.96
C THR A 78 5.39 -0.16 4.39
N THR A 79 5.28 -1.20 3.58
CA THR A 79 6.04 -2.44 3.75
C THR A 79 7.46 -2.30 3.17
N LYS A 80 8.37 -3.22 3.56
CA LYS A 80 9.71 -3.26 2.98
C LYS A 80 9.67 -3.50 1.47
N GLU A 81 8.83 -4.41 1.03
CA GLU A 81 8.67 -4.80 -0.37
C GLU A 81 8.24 -3.60 -1.23
N ASN A 82 7.27 -2.84 -0.76
CA ASN A 82 6.82 -1.61 -1.42
C ASN A 82 7.90 -0.52 -1.44
N ALA A 83 8.61 -0.34 -0.30
CA ALA A 83 9.70 0.63 -0.22
C ALA A 83 10.83 0.29 -1.21
N ASP A 84 11.22 -0.99 -1.27
CA ASP A 84 12.28 -1.46 -2.16
C ASP A 84 11.89 -1.32 -3.63
N ALA A 85 10.66 -1.70 -3.99
CA ALA A 85 10.15 -1.56 -5.36
C ALA A 85 10.06 -0.09 -5.79
N TRP A 86 9.58 0.81 -4.89
CA TRP A 86 9.46 2.22 -5.18
C TRP A 86 10.82 2.93 -5.32
N VAL A 87 11.79 2.57 -4.46
CA VAL A 87 13.17 3.07 -4.56
C VAL A 87 13.84 2.57 -5.85
N GLY A 88 13.62 1.31 -6.21
CA GLY A 88 14.17 0.71 -7.42
C GLY A 88 15.71 0.83 -7.47
N ALA A 89 16.23 1.35 -8.59
CA ALA A 89 17.67 1.55 -8.84
C ALA A 89 18.20 2.91 -8.38
N SER A 90 17.41 3.70 -7.65
CA SER A 90 17.81 5.05 -7.22
C SER A 90 18.79 5.04 -6.05
N ASP A 91 19.50 6.14 -5.85
CA ASP A 91 20.34 6.35 -4.69
C ASP A 91 19.50 6.39 -3.42
N VAL A 92 19.85 5.58 -2.42
CA VAL A 92 19.11 5.48 -1.17
C VAL A 92 20.04 5.40 0.03
N THR A 93 19.67 6.10 1.11
CA THR A 93 20.31 5.94 2.41
C THR A 93 19.41 5.09 3.31
N ARG A 94 19.92 3.94 3.79
CA ARG A 94 19.16 3.02 4.66
C ARG A 94 19.62 3.14 6.10
N ILE A 95 18.68 3.32 7.01
CA ILE A 95 18.92 3.27 8.46
C ILE A 95 18.60 1.83 8.91
N THR A 96 19.65 1.11 9.32
CA THR A 96 19.59 -0.34 9.57
C THR A 96 19.61 -0.72 11.05
N GLY A 97 19.83 0.25 11.96
CA GLY A 97 19.91 0.00 13.39
C GLY A 97 20.73 1.04 14.13
N LEU A 98 21.51 0.61 15.12
CA LEU A 98 22.39 1.46 15.92
C LEU A 98 23.86 1.18 15.61
N GLN A 99 24.65 2.23 15.42
CA GLN A 99 26.11 2.16 15.40
C GLN A 99 26.69 2.18 16.82
N ASP A 100 26.11 2.99 17.68
CA ASP A 100 26.36 3.06 19.12
C ASP A 100 25.07 3.48 19.86
N GLU A 101 25.10 3.64 21.19
CA GLU A 101 23.92 3.94 22.01
C GLU A 101 23.16 5.23 21.63
N THR A 102 23.82 6.14 20.91
CA THR A 102 23.30 7.47 20.56
C THR A 102 23.34 7.76 19.06
N THR A 103 23.90 6.86 18.26
CA THR A 103 24.12 7.07 16.84
C THR A 103 23.43 5.97 16.03
N LEU A 104 22.59 6.37 15.07
CA LEU A 104 21.96 5.45 14.11
C LEU A 104 22.99 4.97 13.09
N ALA A 105 22.87 3.72 12.66
CA ALA A 105 23.67 3.13 11.59
C ALA A 105 23.03 3.45 10.23
N ALA A 106 23.69 4.23 9.41
CA ALA A 106 23.28 4.59 8.07
C ALA A 106 24.19 3.94 7.03
N GLN A 107 23.60 3.45 5.95
CA GLN A 107 24.31 2.90 4.77
C GLN A 107 23.73 3.54 3.51
N THR A 108 24.59 4.18 2.72
CA THR A 108 24.18 4.76 1.43
C THR A 108 24.56 3.79 0.32
N THR A 109 23.61 3.45 -0.53
CA THR A 109 23.79 2.63 -1.73
C THR A 109 23.58 3.54 -2.93
N THR A 110 24.56 3.57 -3.83
CA THR A 110 24.46 4.32 -5.09
C THR A 110 23.78 3.43 -6.15
N GLY A 111 22.87 3.98 -6.89
CA GLY A 111 22.09 3.27 -7.91
C GLY A 111 22.93 2.43 -8.85
N GLY A 112 22.52 1.19 -9.07
CA GLY A 112 23.20 0.20 -9.91
C GLY A 112 23.98 -0.90 -9.19
N GLU A 113 24.26 -0.77 -7.87
CA GLU A 113 24.86 -1.86 -7.08
C GLU A 113 23.84 -2.41 -6.07
N GLY A 114 23.06 -3.41 -6.46
CA GLY A 114 22.17 -4.15 -5.56
C GLY A 114 20.68 -4.07 -5.84
N ALA A 115 20.27 -3.65 -7.05
CA ALA A 115 18.89 -3.87 -7.46
C ALA A 115 18.60 -5.38 -7.45
N PRO A 116 17.51 -5.87 -6.83
CA PRO A 116 17.11 -7.26 -6.99
C PRO A 116 16.92 -7.52 -8.49
N GLU A 117 17.69 -8.50 -9.01
CA GLU A 117 17.50 -8.98 -10.39
C GLU A 117 16.02 -9.34 -10.53
N ALA A 118 15.32 -8.70 -11.45
CA ALA A 118 13.97 -9.10 -11.82
C ALA A 118 14.02 -10.59 -12.17
N PRO A 119 13.05 -11.40 -11.71
CA PRO A 119 13.03 -12.82 -12.04
C PRO A 119 13.01 -12.94 -13.56
N GLU A 120 14.10 -13.51 -14.13
CA GLU A 120 14.14 -13.84 -15.54
C GLU A 120 12.95 -14.77 -15.84
N ALA A 121 12.07 -14.33 -16.72
CA ALA A 121 11.03 -15.19 -17.27
C ALA A 121 11.71 -16.44 -17.84
N ASP A 122 11.41 -17.58 -17.27
CA ASP A 122 11.94 -18.89 -17.64
C ASP A 122 11.52 -19.23 -19.08
N THR A 123 12.32 -18.75 -20.04
CA THR A 123 12.22 -19.16 -21.44
C THR A 123 12.77 -20.56 -21.53
N THR A 124 11.87 -21.53 -21.40
CA THR A 124 12.16 -22.93 -21.69
C THR A 124 12.55 -23.07 -23.15
N GLU A 125 13.86 -23.14 -23.41
CA GLU A 125 14.41 -23.53 -24.71
C GLU A 125 14.01 -24.96 -25.03
N GLY A 126 12.95 -25.09 -25.82
CA GLY A 126 12.60 -26.31 -26.54
C GLY A 126 13.17 -26.25 -27.96
N ALA A 127 14.40 -26.71 -28.14
CA ALA A 127 14.98 -26.91 -29.46
C ALA A 127 14.20 -27.96 -30.24
N THR A 128 13.64 -27.62 -31.42
CA THR A 128 13.42 -28.58 -32.51
C THR A 128 13.62 -27.88 -33.85
N ASP A 129 14.66 -28.34 -34.58
CA ASP A 129 14.96 -28.09 -35.96
C ASP A 129 13.80 -28.50 -36.91
N ALA A 130 13.44 -27.62 -37.84
CA ALA A 130 13.10 -28.01 -39.25
C ALA A 130 12.63 -26.77 -40.05
N PRO A 131 12.52 -26.86 -41.41
CA PRO A 131 13.39 -26.04 -42.27
C PRO A 131 12.64 -24.90 -42.98
N THR A 132 13.42 -23.96 -43.47
CA THR A 132 13.09 -22.82 -44.33
C THR A 132 12.19 -23.15 -45.53
N GLU A 133 11.08 -22.45 -45.68
CA GLU A 133 10.51 -22.13 -47.02
C GLU A 133 10.13 -20.63 -47.06
N GLU A 134 10.56 -19.99 -48.13
CA GLU A 134 10.38 -18.59 -48.47
C GLU A 134 8.91 -18.26 -48.84
N GLY A 135 8.44 -17.08 -48.39
CA GLY A 135 7.58 -16.21 -49.19
C GLY A 135 6.16 -15.97 -48.70
N GLN A 136 5.91 -14.80 -48.12
CA GLN A 136 5.05 -13.77 -48.70
C GLN A 136 4.76 -12.68 -47.68
N ASP A 137 4.87 -11.45 -48.17
CA ASP A 137 4.60 -10.21 -47.46
C ASP A 137 3.17 -10.21 -46.85
N GLY A 138 3.09 -10.09 -45.54
CA GLY A 138 1.94 -9.68 -44.75
C GLY A 138 2.41 -8.64 -43.79
N GLU A 139 1.90 -7.43 -43.91
CA GLU A 139 2.15 -6.34 -42.95
C GLU A 139 1.69 -6.84 -41.58
N ALA A 140 2.65 -7.05 -40.70
CA ALA A 140 2.42 -7.24 -39.27
C ALA A 140 2.00 -5.87 -38.69
N GLN A 141 0.82 -5.81 -38.13
CA GLN A 141 0.47 -4.75 -37.19
C GLN A 141 1.46 -4.81 -36.03
N GLU A 142 2.12 -3.70 -35.81
CA GLU A 142 2.99 -3.48 -34.66
C GLU A 142 2.13 -3.64 -33.40
N GLY A 143 2.32 -4.75 -32.68
CA GLY A 143 1.88 -4.88 -31.31
C GLY A 143 2.54 -3.77 -30.49
N GLU A 144 1.81 -3.15 -29.57
CA GLU A 144 2.36 -2.18 -28.62
C GLU A 144 3.61 -2.78 -27.98
N GLU A 145 4.76 -2.23 -28.34
CA GLU A 145 6.02 -2.51 -27.66
C GLU A 145 5.82 -2.07 -26.19
N ALA A 146 6.02 -3.00 -25.26
CA ALA A 146 6.17 -2.66 -23.87
C ALA A 146 7.15 -1.49 -23.79
N GLN A 147 6.69 -0.34 -23.29
CA GLN A 147 7.49 0.87 -23.19
C GLN A 147 8.74 0.52 -22.39
N GLU A 148 9.88 0.48 -23.08
CA GLU A 148 11.19 0.35 -22.48
C GLU A 148 11.43 1.63 -21.67
N VAL A 149 11.20 1.56 -20.35
CA VAL A 149 11.38 2.70 -19.46
C VAL A 149 12.85 3.11 -19.52
N ASP A 150 13.10 4.38 -19.81
CA ASP A 150 14.45 4.93 -19.94
C ASP A 150 15.21 4.72 -18.61
N PRO A 151 16.41 4.09 -18.61
CA PRO A 151 17.20 3.91 -17.40
C PRO A 151 17.54 5.21 -16.66
N GLU A 152 17.54 6.37 -17.33
CA GLU A 152 17.72 7.67 -16.68
C GLU A 152 16.45 8.11 -15.93
N GLU A 153 15.27 7.71 -16.38
CA GLU A 153 13.98 7.98 -15.70
C GLU A 153 13.83 7.12 -14.44
N LEU A 154 14.40 5.91 -14.43
CA LEU A 154 14.46 5.04 -13.24
C LEU A 154 15.46 5.53 -12.18
N ALA A 155 16.42 6.38 -12.54
CA ALA A 155 17.40 6.95 -11.62
C ALA A 155 16.87 8.16 -10.85
N THR A 156 15.84 8.85 -11.33
CA THR A 156 15.18 9.94 -10.63
C THR A 156 14.10 9.38 -9.70
N VAL A 157 14.02 9.90 -8.48
CA VAL A 157 12.97 9.47 -7.52
C VAL A 157 11.85 10.49 -7.58
N PRO A 158 10.59 10.10 -7.76
CA PRO A 158 9.48 11.02 -7.62
C PRO A 158 9.38 11.51 -6.17
N ALA A 159 8.71 12.64 -5.95
CA ALA A 159 8.38 13.07 -4.59
C ALA A 159 7.59 11.99 -3.86
N PRO A 160 8.00 11.57 -2.66
CA PRO A 160 7.28 10.50 -1.94
C PRO A 160 5.88 10.93 -1.49
N GLY A 161 5.64 12.24 -1.35
CA GLY A 161 4.34 12.76 -0.96
C GLY A 161 3.27 12.49 -2.02
N GLY A 162 2.24 11.70 -1.67
CA GLY A 162 1.09 11.46 -2.53
C GLY A 162 1.06 10.12 -3.28
N SER A 163 2.10 9.30 -3.22
CA SER A 163 2.06 7.96 -3.80
C SER A 163 0.99 7.08 -3.16
N ASP A 164 0.31 6.29 -3.96
CA ASP A 164 -0.74 5.36 -3.54
C ASP A 164 -0.20 4.12 -2.81
N LEU A 165 1.13 3.91 -2.83
CA LEU A 165 1.78 2.81 -2.11
C LEU A 165 1.81 2.99 -0.58
N TRP A 166 1.60 4.19 -0.10
CA TRP A 166 1.76 4.48 1.31
C TRP A 166 0.50 4.16 2.12
N GLU A 167 0.67 3.45 3.22
CA GLU A 167 -0.41 3.22 4.21
C GLU A 167 -0.79 4.53 4.92
N SER A 168 0.21 5.36 5.22
CA SER A 168 0.02 6.69 5.78
C SER A 168 1.21 7.60 5.45
N THR A 169 0.98 8.90 5.47
CA THR A 169 1.98 9.91 5.17
C THR A 169 1.84 11.09 6.12
N GLU A 170 2.96 11.52 6.71
CA GLU A 170 3.06 12.74 7.50
C GLU A 170 4.03 13.70 6.80
N SER A 171 3.62 14.93 6.59
CA SER A 171 4.48 15.96 5.98
C SER A 171 4.53 17.24 6.80
N GLY A 172 5.61 18.02 6.61
CA GLY A 172 5.80 19.28 7.30
C GLY A 172 6.97 20.08 6.75
N GLU A 173 6.96 21.40 6.99
CA GLU A 173 8.05 22.29 6.58
C GLU A 173 9.26 22.16 7.52
N GLY A 174 10.43 21.89 6.98
CA GLY A 174 11.72 21.81 7.66
C GLY A 174 11.90 20.63 8.60
N THR A 175 10.88 20.23 9.35
CA THR A 175 10.94 19.10 10.28
C THR A 175 9.59 18.42 10.40
N VAL A 176 9.59 17.10 10.31
CA VAL A 176 8.40 16.27 10.52
C VAL A 176 8.69 15.21 11.58
N SER A 177 7.70 14.88 12.39
CA SER A 177 7.79 13.84 13.42
C SER A 177 6.59 12.92 13.38
N LEU A 178 6.87 11.62 13.46
CA LEU A 178 5.87 10.55 13.51
C LEU A 178 6.03 9.78 14.83
N GLU A 179 4.95 9.60 15.58
CA GLU A 179 4.91 8.68 16.72
C GLU A 179 4.40 7.32 16.27
N PHE A 180 5.14 6.27 16.64
CA PHE A 180 4.85 4.90 16.24
C PHE A 180 4.82 3.99 17.46
N ASP A 181 3.68 3.35 17.72
CA ASP A 181 3.43 2.51 18.90
C ASP A 181 3.14 1.03 18.58
N GLU A 182 3.16 0.67 17.30
CA GLU A 182 2.90 -0.66 16.80
C GLU A 182 4.18 -1.53 16.67
N ASP A 183 4.02 -2.75 16.16
CA ASP A 183 5.14 -3.61 15.79
C ASP A 183 5.64 -3.29 14.39
N ALA A 184 6.85 -2.74 14.29
CA ALA A 184 7.48 -2.34 13.04
C ALA A 184 8.34 -3.45 12.40
N GLN A 185 8.14 -4.72 12.73
CA GLN A 185 8.98 -5.80 12.19
C GLN A 185 8.83 -6.00 10.68
N ARG A 186 7.74 -5.52 10.08
CA ARG A 186 7.48 -5.52 8.62
C ARG A 186 7.38 -4.12 8.04
N THR A 187 7.21 -3.11 8.88
CA THR A 187 6.99 -1.74 8.48
C THR A 187 8.32 -1.07 8.17
N ALA A 188 8.41 -0.49 6.99
CA ALA A 188 9.46 0.44 6.59
C ALA A 188 8.90 1.87 6.52
N PHE A 189 9.78 2.85 6.65
CA PHE A 189 9.41 4.24 6.46
C PHE A 189 10.30 4.85 5.37
N VAL A 190 9.66 5.50 4.40
CA VAL A 190 10.31 6.22 3.32
C VAL A 190 10.28 7.71 3.65
N ILE A 191 11.44 8.35 3.65
CA ILE A 191 11.60 9.77 3.95
C ILE A 191 12.17 10.44 2.73
N GLY A 192 11.56 11.51 2.29
CA GLY A 192 12.02 12.29 1.15
C GLY A 192 11.42 13.68 1.12
N THR A 193 11.79 14.44 0.11
CA THR A 193 11.32 15.80 -0.13
C THR A 193 10.60 15.86 -1.48
N ASP A 194 11.10 16.62 -2.44
CA ASP A 194 10.55 16.77 -3.79
C ASP A 194 11.14 15.77 -4.82
N GLY A 195 11.98 14.84 -4.37
CA GLY A 195 12.67 13.87 -5.23
C GLY A 195 13.97 14.37 -5.86
N GLU A 196 14.21 15.67 -5.89
CA GLU A 196 15.45 16.29 -6.42
C GLU A 196 16.40 16.71 -5.31
N ALA A 197 15.87 17.26 -4.22
CA ALA A 197 16.67 17.70 -3.08
C ALA A 197 17.00 16.53 -2.14
N PRO A 198 18.07 16.66 -1.30
CA PRO A 198 18.41 15.68 -0.28
C PRO A 198 17.22 15.37 0.64
N ALA A 199 16.96 14.10 0.93
CA ALA A 199 15.80 13.66 1.68
C ALA A 199 15.72 14.24 3.10
N ALA A 200 16.81 14.16 3.85
CA ALA A 200 16.91 14.69 5.20
C ALA A 200 18.36 14.91 5.58
N GLN A 201 18.65 15.97 6.32
CA GLN A 201 19.98 16.21 6.86
C GLN A 201 20.17 15.49 8.20
N GLU A 202 19.12 15.39 9.01
CA GLU A 202 19.16 14.72 10.30
C GLU A 202 17.96 13.78 10.47
N ILE A 203 18.27 12.57 10.92
CA ILE A 203 17.26 11.60 11.38
C ILE A 203 17.50 11.31 12.84
N SER A 204 16.46 11.37 13.65
CA SER A 204 16.50 10.98 15.05
C SER A 204 15.34 10.07 15.43
N ILE A 205 15.63 9.07 16.26
CA ILE A 205 14.62 8.18 16.82
C ILE A 205 14.73 8.26 18.34
N THR A 206 13.62 8.51 18.98
CA THR A 206 13.52 8.65 20.44
C THR A 206 12.58 7.58 20.98
N TRP A 207 13.07 6.82 21.96
CA TRP A 207 12.31 5.77 22.66
C TRP A 207 12.14 6.13 24.13
N PRO A 208 11.08 5.66 24.80
CA PRO A 208 10.98 5.73 26.25
C PRO A 208 12.06 4.88 26.91
N ASN A 209 12.60 5.36 28.01
CA ASN A 209 13.64 4.65 28.74
C ASN A 209 13.12 4.22 30.13
N ASP A 210 13.59 3.06 30.60
CA ASP A 210 13.28 2.61 31.95
C ASP A 210 14.03 3.43 32.99
N THR A 211 13.34 4.31 33.67
CA THR A 211 13.87 5.13 34.78
C THR A 211 13.86 4.37 36.10
N SER A 212 13.56 3.09 36.14
CA SER A 212 13.52 2.33 37.37
C SER A 212 14.90 2.22 37.99
N THR A 213 14.97 2.53 39.27
CA THR A 213 16.18 2.37 40.09
C THR A 213 15.91 1.41 41.22
N PRO A 214 15.83 0.08 40.94
CA PRO A 214 15.33 -0.93 41.88
C PRO A 214 16.16 -1.02 43.16
N TRP A 215 17.44 -0.69 43.13
CA TRP A 215 18.35 -0.72 44.26
C TRP A 215 18.39 0.57 45.07
N ALA A 216 17.86 1.69 44.63
CA ALA A 216 17.89 2.96 45.29
C ALA A 216 17.20 2.90 46.67
N ILE A 217 15.95 2.43 46.72
CA ILE A 217 15.18 2.30 47.97
C ILE A 217 15.80 1.28 48.92
N PRO A 218 16.15 0.04 48.49
CA PRO A 218 16.87 -0.90 49.35
C PRO A 218 18.17 -0.35 49.94
N LEU A 219 19.02 0.34 49.16
CA LEU A 219 20.26 0.94 49.63
C LEU A 219 20.02 2.06 50.63
N MET A 220 19.02 2.91 50.45
CA MET A 220 18.63 3.94 51.43
C MET A 220 18.18 3.30 52.73
N LEU A 221 17.34 2.25 52.70
CA LEU A 221 16.85 1.55 53.89
C LEU A 221 17.97 0.81 54.64
N ILE A 222 18.82 0.08 53.91
CA ILE A 222 19.98 -0.61 54.46
C ILE A 222 20.96 0.40 55.09
N GLY A 223 21.29 1.47 54.37
CA GLY A 223 22.14 2.53 54.83
C GLY A 223 21.61 3.20 56.11
N GLY A 224 20.31 3.55 56.12
CA GLY A 224 19.62 4.07 57.30
C GLY A 224 19.62 3.08 58.46
N GLY A 225 19.38 1.80 58.23
CA GLY A 225 19.46 0.74 59.24
C GLY A 225 20.86 0.61 59.86
N ILE A 226 21.91 0.64 59.03
CA ILE A 226 23.30 0.59 59.49
C ILE A 226 23.63 1.81 60.34
N VAL A 227 23.18 3.00 59.96
CA VAL A 227 23.37 4.23 60.79
C VAL A 227 22.67 4.09 62.12
N VAL A 228 21.44 3.59 62.18
CA VAL A 228 20.71 3.35 63.45
C VAL A 228 21.44 2.34 64.33
N VAL A 229 21.94 1.26 63.76
CA VAL A 229 22.78 0.29 64.52
C VAL A 229 24.05 0.95 65.06
N GLY A 230 24.73 1.74 64.23
CA GLY A 230 25.91 2.53 64.67
C GLY A 230 25.62 3.48 65.81
N LEU A 231 24.47 4.18 65.75
CA LEU A 231 24.00 5.05 66.83
C LEU A 231 23.65 4.30 68.10
N ILE A 232 23.01 3.14 68.02
CA ILE A 232 22.67 2.27 69.14
C ILE A 232 23.99 1.78 69.83
N VAL A 233 24.94 1.25 69.04
CA VAL A 233 26.24 0.77 69.56
C VAL A 233 27.02 1.94 70.20
N GLY A 234 27.01 3.11 69.58
CA GLY A 234 27.60 4.34 70.13
C GLY A 234 26.93 4.80 71.45
N GLY A 235 25.59 4.75 71.52
CA GLY A 235 24.78 5.06 72.68
C GLY A 235 25.03 4.10 73.85
N PHE A 236 25.17 2.79 73.59
CA PHE A 236 25.61 1.84 74.64
C PHE A 236 27.03 2.08 75.07
N GLY A 237 27.94 2.53 74.20
CA GLY A 237 29.28 2.94 74.48
C GLY A 237 29.32 4.14 75.44
N LEU A 238 28.40 5.12 75.30
CA LEU A 238 28.25 6.30 76.13
C LEU A 238 27.61 6.00 77.49
N ARG A 239 26.56 5.08 77.50
CA ARG A 239 25.95 4.63 78.77
C ARG A 239 26.91 3.81 79.62
N GLY A 240 27.89 3.15 79.05
CA GLY A 240 28.96 2.44 79.76
C GLY A 240 29.90 3.36 80.54
N ARG A 241 30.00 4.65 80.19
CA ARG A 241 30.85 5.65 80.89
C ARG A 241 30.42 5.86 82.31
N LYS A 242 29.12 5.91 82.61
CA LYS A 242 28.62 6.16 83.97
C LYS A 242 28.83 4.94 84.92
N ARG A 243 28.97 3.75 84.41
CA ARG A 243 29.21 2.52 85.18
C ARG A 243 30.69 2.12 85.31
N GLU A 244 31.60 2.63 84.48
CA GLU A 244 33.04 2.31 84.50
C GLU A 244 33.85 3.19 85.54
N ALA A 245 33.32 4.35 85.95
CA ALA A 245 33.95 5.14 86.98
C ALA A 245 34.02 4.41 88.37
N GLU A 246 33.04 3.50 88.58
CA GLU A 246 32.99 2.71 89.82
C GLU A 246 33.82 1.44 89.78
N ARG A 247 34.13 0.90 88.55
CA ARG A 247 34.83 -0.38 88.36
C ARG A 247 36.35 -0.27 88.15
N ARG A 248 36.90 0.95 88.00
CA ARG A 248 38.33 1.12 87.72
C ARG A 248 39.23 0.88 88.98
N ARG A 249 38.63 0.81 90.17
CA ARG A 249 39.42 0.53 91.44
C ARG A 249 39.63 -0.98 91.67
N ALA A 250 38.95 -1.88 90.97
CA ALA A 250 39.00 -3.33 91.16
C ALA A 250 39.81 -4.12 90.12
N ARG A 251 40.34 -3.51 89.05
CA ARG A 251 40.95 -4.21 87.90
C ARG A 251 42.46 -3.94 87.70
N GLN A 252 43.17 -3.38 88.65
CA GLN A 252 44.61 -3.25 88.48
C GLN A 252 45.40 -4.53 88.80
N GLU A 253 44.76 -5.60 89.33
CA GLU A 253 45.44 -6.86 89.71
C GLU A 253 45.31 -8.03 88.69
N ARG A 254 44.57 -7.90 87.58
CA ARG A 254 44.42 -9.01 86.63
C ARG A 254 45.01 -8.83 85.20
N ARG A 255 45.92 -7.85 85.07
CA ARG A 255 46.50 -7.55 83.74
C ARG A 255 47.87 -8.16 83.49
N ARG A 256 48.12 -9.41 83.94
CA ARG A 256 49.43 -10.05 83.66
C ARG A 256 49.38 -11.42 83.06
N LYS A 257 48.20 -11.88 82.61
CA LYS A 257 48.07 -13.15 81.84
C LYS A 257 46.92 -13.02 80.88
N LEU A 258 47.16 -12.60 79.66
CA LEU A 258 46.45 -12.88 78.45
C LEU A 258 46.84 -11.84 77.36
N ALA A 259 48.12 -11.85 77.04
CA ALA A 259 48.63 -11.35 75.79
C ALA A 259 49.01 -12.57 74.94
N GLU A 260 48.10 -13.09 74.22
CA GLU A 260 48.32 -14.00 73.11
C GLU A 260 46.92 -14.58 72.72
N THR A 261 46.29 -13.97 71.81
CA THR A 261 45.34 -14.48 70.79
C THR A 261 44.38 -13.37 70.43
N GLY A 262 44.81 -12.49 69.56
CA GLY A 262 44.01 -11.46 68.92
C GLY A 262 43.93 -11.78 67.40
N ALA A 263 43.03 -12.63 67.01
CA ALA A 263 42.65 -12.75 65.59
C ALA A 263 41.72 -11.54 65.26
N ALA A 264 42.26 -10.57 64.62
CA ALA A 264 41.50 -9.48 64.03
C ALA A 264 40.81 -10.02 62.76
N PHE A 265 39.50 -10.27 62.84
CA PHE A 265 38.69 -10.41 61.65
C PHE A 265 38.56 -9.04 60.97
N ALA A 266 39.42 -8.75 60.02
CA ALA A 266 39.20 -7.73 59.01
C ALA A 266 38.21 -8.31 58.01
N ILE A 267 36.94 -7.95 58.15
CA ILE A 267 35.97 -8.10 57.05
C ILE A 267 36.31 -6.99 56.06
N VAL A 268 37.07 -7.33 55.06
CA VAL A 268 37.19 -6.56 53.83
C VAL A 268 35.93 -6.81 53.04
N PRO A 269 35.06 -5.85 52.80
CA PRO A 269 34.05 -6.01 51.77
C PRO A 269 34.81 -6.09 50.44
N VAL A 270 34.88 -7.27 49.85
CA VAL A 270 35.18 -7.44 48.44
C VAL A 270 34.00 -6.80 47.72
N ILE A 271 34.12 -5.55 47.34
CA ILE A 271 33.30 -4.97 46.27
C ILE A 271 33.80 -5.71 45.05
N ALA A 272 33.06 -6.74 44.65
CA ALA A 272 33.15 -7.24 43.31
C ALA A 272 32.74 -6.08 42.39
N LEU A 273 33.74 -5.42 41.83
CA LEU A 273 33.58 -4.71 40.56
C LEU A 273 33.16 -5.77 39.57
N ALA A 274 31.83 -6.06 39.49
CA ALA A 274 31.26 -6.61 38.31
C ALA A 274 31.59 -5.61 37.23
N GLY A 275 32.62 -5.94 36.44
CA GLY A 275 32.98 -5.15 35.28
C GLY A 275 31.72 -5.01 34.45
N CYS A 276 31.36 -3.79 34.08
CA CYS A 276 30.42 -3.55 33.00
C CYS A 276 31.03 -4.23 31.76
N ALA A 277 30.57 -5.42 31.41
CA ALA A 277 30.68 -5.86 30.05
C ALA A 277 29.91 -4.81 29.24
N PRO A 278 30.43 -4.32 28.12
CA PRO A 278 29.65 -3.47 27.25
C PRO A 278 28.35 -4.22 26.93
N GLU A 279 27.22 -3.59 27.20
CA GLU A 279 25.91 -4.10 26.84
C GLU A 279 25.89 -4.24 25.32
N GLU A 280 25.57 -5.42 24.80
CA GLU A 280 25.43 -5.59 23.36
C GLU A 280 24.29 -4.68 22.88
N LEU A 281 24.55 -3.92 21.81
CA LEU A 281 23.54 -3.07 21.20
C LEU A 281 22.38 -3.93 20.70
N PRO A 282 21.13 -3.52 20.92
CA PRO A 282 19.99 -4.21 20.32
C PRO A 282 20.11 -4.14 18.79
N GLN A 283 19.73 -5.23 18.14
CA GLN A 283 19.72 -5.31 16.69
C GLN A 283 18.29 -5.29 16.19
N ALA A 284 18.07 -4.69 15.05
CA ALA A 284 16.78 -4.77 14.39
C ALA A 284 16.50 -6.23 13.99
N GLU A 285 15.34 -6.73 14.40
CA GLU A 285 14.87 -8.07 14.07
C GLU A 285 13.67 -7.94 13.12
N PRO A 286 13.90 -7.82 11.79
CA PRO A 286 12.79 -7.82 10.85
C PRO A 286 12.08 -9.16 10.89
N ALA A 287 10.76 -9.16 10.70
CA ALA A 287 10.03 -10.40 10.52
C ALA A 287 10.58 -11.14 9.28
N PRO A 288 10.55 -12.48 9.27
CA PRO A 288 10.87 -13.22 8.06
C PRO A 288 9.92 -12.78 6.92
N ALA A 289 10.45 -12.79 5.69
CA ALA A 289 9.62 -12.51 4.51
C ALA A 289 8.38 -13.42 4.52
N PRO A 290 7.18 -12.88 4.20
CA PRO A 290 5.98 -13.69 4.12
C PRO A 290 6.17 -14.79 3.07
N THR A 291 5.61 -15.97 3.34
CA THR A 291 5.64 -17.10 2.38
C THR A 291 4.59 -16.96 1.29
N GLU A 292 3.60 -16.12 1.51
CA GLU A 292 2.53 -15.78 0.58
C GLU A 292 2.46 -14.26 0.49
N ALA A 293 2.20 -13.74 -0.71
CA ALA A 293 2.06 -12.32 -0.90
C ALA A 293 0.86 -11.79 -0.10
N GLY A 294 0.99 -10.62 0.47
CA GLY A 294 -0.10 -9.93 1.13
C GLY A 294 -1.02 -9.18 0.15
N PRO A 295 -2.07 -8.53 0.66
CA PRO A 295 -2.95 -7.73 -0.18
C PRO A 295 -2.19 -6.56 -0.80
N ALA A 296 -2.51 -6.24 -2.06
CA ALA A 296 -1.90 -5.13 -2.77
C ALA A 296 -2.22 -3.77 -2.13
N VAL A 297 -3.41 -3.63 -1.56
CA VAL A 297 -3.87 -2.41 -0.87
C VAL A 297 -4.73 -2.75 0.35
N THR A 298 -4.70 -1.90 1.35
CA THR A 298 -5.56 -1.95 2.53
C THR A 298 -6.88 -1.20 2.30
N ASP A 299 -7.88 -1.39 3.17
CA ASP A 299 -9.17 -0.69 3.10
C ASP A 299 -9.01 0.85 3.19
N ASP A 300 -8.12 1.31 4.07
CA ASP A 300 -7.84 2.75 4.23
C ASP A 300 -7.17 3.33 2.98
N GLN A 301 -6.23 2.59 2.36
CA GLN A 301 -5.61 2.99 1.11
C GLN A 301 -6.63 3.04 -0.03
N VAL A 302 -7.50 2.03 -0.19
CA VAL A 302 -8.57 2.01 -1.21
C VAL A 302 -9.46 3.24 -1.09
N THR A 303 -9.89 3.59 0.13
CA THR A 303 -10.72 4.78 0.35
C THR A 303 -10.01 6.07 -0.08
N ALA A 304 -8.72 6.21 0.27
CA ALA A 304 -7.93 7.37 -0.11
C ALA A 304 -7.66 7.42 -1.64
N ILE A 305 -7.38 6.28 -2.26
CA ILE A 305 -7.17 6.14 -3.70
C ILE A 305 -8.43 6.52 -4.47
N LEU A 306 -9.59 5.98 -4.08
CA LEU A 306 -10.88 6.32 -4.70
C LEU A 306 -11.18 7.82 -4.61
N GLY A 307 -10.91 8.44 -3.45
CA GLY A 307 -11.07 9.89 -3.30
C GLY A 307 -10.23 10.68 -4.31
N ARG A 308 -8.93 10.31 -4.48
CA ARG A 308 -8.04 10.96 -5.46
C ARG A 308 -8.45 10.71 -6.90
N ILE A 309 -8.88 9.49 -7.24
CA ILE A 309 -9.41 9.15 -8.56
C ILE A 309 -10.67 9.97 -8.84
N GLY A 310 -11.63 9.98 -7.91
CA GLY A 310 -12.89 10.70 -8.07
C GLY A 310 -12.69 12.21 -8.28
N GLU A 311 -11.82 12.85 -7.50
CA GLU A 311 -11.49 14.27 -7.65
C GLU A 311 -10.83 14.57 -9.00
N SER A 312 -9.86 13.73 -9.43
CA SER A 312 -9.17 13.90 -10.69
C SER A 312 -10.10 13.72 -11.90
N VAL A 313 -10.90 12.65 -11.89
CA VAL A 313 -11.88 12.35 -12.96
C VAL A 313 -12.96 13.43 -13.01
N ALA A 314 -13.49 13.87 -11.86
CA ALA A 314 -14.50 14.95 -11.84
C ALA A 314 -13.94 16.27 -12.39
N THR A 315 -12.66 16.57 -12.15
CA THR A 315 -11.98 17.74 -12.74
C THR A 315 -11.87 17.59 -14.25
N ALA A 316 -11.44 16.42 -14.74
CA ALA A 316 -11.34 16.12 -16.16
C ALA A 316 -12.70 16.18 -16.87
N ASP A 317 -13.75 15.60 -16.26
CA ASP A 317 -15.13 15.64 -16.77
C ASP A 317 -15.68 17.08 -16.85
N GLY A 318 -15.32 17.94 -15.90
CA GLY A 318 -15.74 19.35 -15.90
C GLY A 318 -15.14 20.20 -17.02
N ASP A 319 -13.91 19.90 -17.39
CA ASP A 319 -13.14 20.62 -18.40
C ASP A 319 -13.08 19.87 -19.75
N LEU A 320 -13.59 18.65 -19.84
CA LEU A 320 -13.46 17.69 -20.96
C LEU A 320 -11.98 17.47 -21.34
N ASP A 321 -11.12 17.39 -20.33
CA ASP A 321 -9.66 17.35 -20.47
C ASP A 321 -9.15 15.90 -20.44
N ALA A 322 -8.83 15.36 -21.62
CA ALA A 322 -8.32 14.01 -21.79
C ALA A 322 -6.93 13.80 -21.15
N GLU A 323 -6.05 14.83 -21.14
CA GLU A 323 -4.72 14.73 -20.53
C GLU A 323 -4.82 14.64 -18.99
N GLN A 324 -5.77 15.39 -18.40
CA GLN A 324 -6.07 15.30 -16.97
C GLN A 324 -6.67 13.92 -16.61
N LEU A 325 -7.51 13.38 -17.48
CA LEU A 325 -8.15 12.07 -17.30
C LEU A 325 -7.11 10.94 -17.26
N GLU A 326 -6.11 10.96 -18.14
CA GLU A 326 -5.03 9.95 -18.21
C GLU A 326 -4.24 9.79 -16.91
N LYS A 327 -4.26 10.79 -16.05
CA LYS A 327 -3.57 10.72 -14.76
C LYS A 327 -4.20 9.69 -13.80
N ARG A 328 -5.51 9.47 -13.89
CA ARG A 328 -6.26 8.63 -12.96
C ARG A 328 -7.26 7.69 -13.62
N ALA A 329 -7.24 7.56 -14.95
CA ALA A 329 -8.01 6.59 -15.71
C ALA A 329 -7.12 5.84 -16.69
N SER A 330 -7.43 4.59 -16.95
CA SER A 330 -6.75 3.72 -17.92
C SER A 330 -7.73 2.72 -18.53
N GLY A 331 -7.28 1.97 -19.55
CA GLY A 331 -8.09 0.93 -20.18
C GLY A 331 -9.48 1.38 -20.62
N PRO A 332 -10.50 0.52 -20.50
CA PRO A 332 -11.85 0.82 -20.99
C PRO A 332 -12.46 2.08 -20.39
N ALA A 333 -12.19 2.40 -19.14
CA ALA A 333 -12.72 3.61 -18.50
C ALA A 333 -12.15 4.90 -19.14
N LEU A 334 -10.87 4.88 -19.50
CA LEU A 334 -10.22 5.99 -20.21
C LEU A 334 -10.80 6.14 -21.62
N GLU A 335 -10.88 5.06 -22.38
CA GLU A 335 -11.37 5.05 -23.76
C GLU A 335 -12.82 5.51 -23.86
N GLN A 336 -13.71 4.96 -23.01
CA GLN A 336 -15.11 5.37 -22.96
C GLN A 336 -15.26 6.85 -22.61
N ARG A 337 -14.50 7.38 -21.64
CA ARG A 337 -14.62 8.80 -21.26
C ARG A 337 -14.03 9.73 -22.31
N LYS A 338 -12.90 9.38 -22.94
CA LYS A 338 -12.34 10.15 -24.06
C LYS A 338 -13.35 10.29 -25.20
N ALA A 339 -13.92 9.16 -25.64
CA ALA A 339 -14.96 9.16 -26.66
C ALA A 339 -16.19 9.97 -26.21
N ALA A 340 -16.61 9.84 -24.95
CA ALA A 340 -17.72 10.60 -24.40
C ALA A 340 -17.43 12.12 -24.37
N TYR A 341 -16.17 12.55 -24.17
CA TYR A 341 -15.79 13.96 -24.24
C TYR A 341 -15.94 14.53 -25.66
N GLU A 342 -15.52 13.77 -26.68
CA GLU A 342 -15.68 14.16 -28.08
C GLU A 342 -17.17 14.30 -28.45
N VAL A 343 -17.99 13.33 -28.00
CA VAL A 343 -19.44 13.40 -28.23
C VAL A 343 -20.06 14.55 -27.45
N LYS A 344 -19.64 14.81 -26.22
CA LYS A 344 -20.15 15.90 -25.38
C LYS A 344 -19.80 17.28 -25.95
N ASP A 345 -18.60 17.44 -26.51
CA ASP A 345 -18.18 18.68 -27.18
C ASP A 345 -19.04 18.97 -28.42
N ALA A 346 -19.48 17.93 -29.13
CA ALA A 346 -20.36 18.04 -30.27
C ALA A 346 -21.85 18.20 -29.90
N SER A 347 -22.28 17.62 -28.75
CA SER A 347 -23.68 17.52 -28.34
C SER A 347 -23.88 17.89 -26.88
N ASP A 348 -24.36 19.12 -26.63
CA ASP A 348 -24.62 19.64 -25.27
C ASP A 348 -25.56 18.73 -24.43
N ASP A 349 -26.49 18.04 -25.08
CA ASP A 349 -27.47 17.16 -24.42
C ASP A 349 -26.91 15.77 -24.08
N PHE A 350 -25.71 15.42 -24.57
CA PHE A 350 -25.08 14.13 -24.25
C PHE A 350 -24.69 14.04 -22.79
N THR A 351 -24.95 12.91 -22.15
CA THR A 351 -24.62 12.69 -20.75
C THR A 351 -23.33 11.89 -20.64
N LEU A 352 -22.36 12.42 -19.92
CA LEU A 352 -21.10 11.72 -19.61
C LEU A 352 -21.36 10.46 -18.77
N PRO A 353 -20.42 9.52 -18.75
CA PRO A 353 -20.46 8.42 -17.80
C PRO A 353 -20.66 8.91 -16.36
N PRO A 354 -21.27 8.13 -15.46
CA PRO A 354 -21.49 8.54 -14.07
C PRO A 354 -20.17 8.93 -13.38
N ALA A 355 -20.24 9.87 -12.43
CA ALA A 355 -19.10 10.18 -11.57
C ALA A 355 -18.59 8.90 -10.86
N ILE A 356 -17.31 8.86 -10.54
CA ILE A 356 -16.74 7.72 -9.79
C ILE A 356 -17.33 7.72 -8.38
N ALA A 357 -17.89 6.59 -7.96
CA ALA A 357 -18.45 6.42 -6.62
C ALA A 357 -17.36 6.42 -5.54
N THR A 358 -17.47 7.33 -4.56
CA THR A 358 -16.45 7.52 -3.52
C THR A 358 -17.02 7.61 -2.10
N ASP A 359 -18.35 7.53 -1.92
CA ASP A 359 -18.97 7.81 -0.61
C ASP A 359 -18.77 6.66 0.40
N GLU A 360 -19.02 5.43 -0.02
CA GLU A 360 -18.85 4.25 0.83
C GLU A 360 -18.34 3.07 0.03
N VAL A 361 -17.25 2.47 0.50
CA VAL A 361 -16.70 1.21 -0.01
C VAL A 361 -17.43 0.05 0.67
N LEU A 362 -18.21 -0.71 -0.08
CA LEU A 362 -18.95 -1.87 0.40
C LEU A 362 -18.12 -3.16 0.34
N VAL A 363 -17.29 -3.29 -0.69
CA VAL A 363 -16.43 -4.45 -0.91
C VAL A 363 -15.06 -3.96 -1.43
N ASN A 364 -14.00 -4.47 -0.83
CA ASN A 364 -12.64 -4.37 -1.32
C ASN A 364 -12.15 -5.77 -1.69
N HIS A 365 -12.06 -6.05 -2.97
CA HIS A 365 -11.58 -7.31 -3.53
C HIS A 365 -10.21 -7.05 -4.16
N THR A 366 -9.17 -7.09 -3.34
CA THR A 366 -7.78 -6.76 -3.73
C THR A 366 -6.98 -8.01 -4.10
N SER A 367 -6.05 -7.87 -5.04
CA SER A 367 -5.11 -8.94 -5.39
C SER A 367 -4.09 -9.21 -4.28
N ALA A 368 -3.75 -10.48 -4.07
CA ALA A 368 -2.65 -10.91 -3.22
C ALA A 368 -1.37 -10.96 -4.06
N THR A 369 -0.59 -9.88 -4.07
CA THR A 369 0.63 -9.79 -4.87
C THR A 369 1.58 -8.73 -4.34
N ASP A 370 2.88 -9.01 -4.45
CA ASP A 370 3.99 -8.06 -4.27
C ASP A 370 4.59 -7.60 -5.61
N MET A 371 4.02 -8.09 -6.72
CA MET A 371 4.40 -7.76 -8.08
C MET A 371 3.44 -6.75 -8.72
N TRP A 372 3.76 -6.26 -9.90
CA TRP A 372 2.92 -5.39 -10.74
C TRP A 372 2.62 -6.07 -12.08
N PRO A 373 1.48 -5.74 -12.73
CA PRO A 373 0.44 -4.80 -12.29
C PRO A 373 -0.33 -5.31 -11.06
N ARG A 374 -0.78 -4.37 -10.21
CA ARG A 374 -1.68 -4.65 -9.09
C ARG A 374 -3.09 -4.28 -9.47
N VAL A 375 -4.05 -5.12 -9.08
CA VAL A 375 -5.47 -4.93 -9.40
C VAL A 375 -6.29 -5.05 -8.13
N THR A 376 -7.28 -4.20 -8.00
CA THR A 376 -8.32 -4.33 -6.97
C THR A 376 -9.69 -4.00 -7.57
N SER A 377 -10.68 -4.84 -7.31
CA SER A 377 -12.07 -4.58 -7.65
C SER A 377 -12.80 -4.03 -6.44
N VAL A 378 -13.48 -2.92 -6.59
CA VAL A 378 -14.15 -2.21 -5.49
C VAL A 378 -15.62 -2.07 -5.81
N ILE A 379 -16.49 -2.39 -4.86
CA ILE A 379 -17.89 -2.00 -4.93
C ILE A 379 -18.08 -0.79 -4.04
N ALA A 380 -18.49 0.32 -4.64
CA ALA A 380 -18.71 1.58 -3.96
C ALA A 380 -20.08 2.19 -4.31
N THR A 381 -20.59 3.02 -3.41
CA THR A 381 -21.84 3.76 -3.62
C THR A 381 -21.58 5.23 -3.88
N ASP A 382 -22.45 5.80 -4.69
CA ASP A 382 -22.60 7.24 -4.89
C ASP A 382 -23.99 7.66 -4.43
N SER A 383 -24.04 8.43 -3.34
CA SER A 383 -25.28 8.88 -2.72
C SER A 383 -26.01 9.95 -3.54
N ASP A 384 -25.31 10.69 -4.39
CA ASP A 384 -25.89 11.76 -5.22
C ASP A 384 -26.72 11.17 -6.38
N SER A 385 -26.23 10.06 -6.97
CA SER A 385 -26.92 9.37 -8.07
C SER A 385 -27.72 8.13 -7.63
N ASP A 386 -27.66 7.74 -6.35
CA ASP A 386 -28.24 6.50 -5.80
C ASP A 386 -27.82 5.25 -6.59
N THR A 387 -26.53 5.24 -7.04
CA THR A 387 -25.96 4.12 -7.81
C THR A 387 -24.95 3.36 -6.99
N THR A 388 -24.85 2.07 -7.29
CA THR A 388 -23.76 1.21 -6.82
C THR A 388 -22.91 0.83 -8.02
N GLN A 389 -21.61 1.03 -7.91
CA GLN A 389 -20.65 0.80 -8.98
C GLN A 389 -19.70 -0.32 -8.59
N LEU A 390 -19.31 -1.14 -9.55
CA LEU A 390 -18.16 -2.00 -9.47
C LEU A 390 -17.05 -1.36 -10.31
N LEU A 391 -15.97 -1.01 -9.62
CA LEU A 391 -14.80 -0.34 -10.19
C LEU A 391 -13.63 -1.32 -10.16
N VAL A 392 -12.91 -1.43 -11.26
CA VAL A 392 -11.61 -2.10 -11.28
C VAL A 392 -10.53 -1.02 -11.28
N LEU A 393 -9.67 -1.08 -10.29
CA LEU A 393 -8.53 -0.18 -10.15
C LEU A 393 -7.26 -0.95 -10.49
N ALA A 394 -6.33 -0.30 -11.20
CA ALA A 394 -5.06 -0.90 -11.59
C ALA A 394 -3.89 0.04 -11.31
N GLN A 395 -2.77 -0.53 -10.86
CA GLN A 395 -1.49 0.15 -10.71
C GLN A 395 -0.46 -0.60 -11.54
N GLN A 396 0.16 0.05 -12.50
CA GLN A 396 1.03 -0.59 -13.48
C GLN A 396 2.44 -0.88 -12.94
N ASP A 397 2.96 -0.01 -12.08
CA ASP A 397 4.28 -0.16 -11.45
C ASP A 397 4.29 0.50 -10.06
N ALA A 398 5.39 0.35 -9.33
CA ALA A 398 5.53 0.84 -7.95
C ALA A 398 5.48 2.37 -7.82
N ARG A 399 5.75 3.11 -8.88
CA ARG A 399 5.77 4.59 -8.90
C ARG A 399 4.53 5.19 -9.54
N ALA A 400 3.78 4.38 -10.30
CA ALA A 400 2.52 4.78 -10.89
C ALA A 400 1.44 4.93 -9.82
N ASP A 401 0.55 5.86 -10.04
CA ASP A 401 -0.67 5.98 -9.25
C ASP A 401 -1.70 4.91 -9.69
N TYR A 402 -2.59 4.53 -8.79
CA TYR A 402 -3.76 3.74 -9.17
C TYR A 402 -4.67 4.55 -10.10
N THR A 403 -5.13 3.89 -11.16
CA THR A 403 -6.11 4.42 -12.12
C THR A 403 -7.40 3.60 -12.04
N VAL A 404 -8.54 4.23 -12.34
CA VAL A 404 -9.75 3.47 -12.66
C VAL A 404 -9.57 2.84 -14.05
N TRP A 405 -9.52 1.49 -14.09
CA TRP A 405 -9.41 0.74 -15.33
C TRP A 405 -10.77 0.47 -15.95
N SER A 406 -11.80 0.19 -15.14
CA SER A 406 -13.17 0.03 -15.59
C SER A 406 -14.19 0.50 -14.57
N GLN A 407 -15.38 0.88 -15.07
CA GLN A 407 -16.53 1.28 -14.26
C GLN A 407 -17.78 0.59 -14.82
N THR A 408 -18.46 -0.20 -14.00
CA THR A 408 -19.75 -0.80 -14.32
C THR A 408 -20.79 -0.46 -13.26
N LEU A 409 -22.05 -0.33 -13.68
CA LEU A 409 -23.19 -0.13 -12.78
C LEU A 409 -23.73 -1.49 -12.36
N LEU A 410 -23.76 -1.72 -11.06
CA LEU A 410 -24.27 -2.97 -10.51
C LEU A 410 -25.76 -3.13 -10.83
N GLN A 411 -26.14 -4.29 -11.36
CA GLN A 411 -27.53 -4.53 -11.71
C GLN A 411 -28.40 -4.78 -10.49
N PRO A 412 -29.67 -4.31 -10.49
CA PRO A 412 -30.58 -4.57 -9.39
C PRO A 412 -30.76 -6.07 -9.12
N GLY A 413 -30.44 -6.48 -7.90
CA GLY A 413 -30.52 -7.88 -7.48
C GLY A 413 -29.30 -8.73 -7.88
N ALA A 414 -28.22 -8.13 -8.36
CA ALA A 414 -26.97 -8.82 -8.60
C ALA A 414 -26.42 -9.43 -7.30
N GLU A 415 -26.05 -10.68 -7.35
CA GLU A 415 -25.40 -11.40 -6.25
C GLU A 415 -23.92 -11.48 -6.51
N ILE A 416 -23.14 -10.76 -5.71
CA ILE A 416 -21.68 -10.81 -5.75
C ILE A 416 -21.23 -12.00 -4.89
N PRO A 417 -20.29 -12.85 -5.38
CA PRO A 417 -19.75 -13.94 -4.57
C PRO A 417 -19.00 -13.41 -3.37
N GLU A 418 -18.82 -14.27 -2.37
CA GLU A 418 -17.96 -13.96 -1.24
C GLU A 418 -16.52 -13.83 -1.74
N VAL A 419 -15.89 -12.69 -1.45
CA VAL A 419 -14.47 -12.44 -1.76
C VAL A 419 -13.59 -12.82 -0.57
N ALA A 420 -12.29 -13.02 -0.81
CA ALA A 420 -11.36 -13.27 0.28
C ALA A 420 -11.31 -12.08 1.27
N ASP A 421 -10.85 -12.35 2.51
CA ASP A 421 -10.62 -11.27 3.48
C ASP A 421 -9.65 -10.25 2.85
N PRO A 422 -9.96 -8.95 2.84
CA PRO A 422 -9.08 -7.92 2.28
C PRO A 422 -7.66 -7.91 2.85
N ARG A 423 -7.46 -8.52 4.04
CA ARG A 423 -6.13 -8.68 4.65
C ARG A 423 -5.31 -9.84 4.08
N GLU A 424 -5.97 -10.79 3.40
CA GLU A 424 -5.33 -11.92 2.74
C GLU A 424 -5.18 -11.66 1.24
N GLY A 425 -6.16 -10.99 0.62
CA GLY A 425 -6.24 -10.75 -0.81
C GLY A 425 -6.65 -11.98 -1.61
N SER A 426 -6.83 -11.80 -2.90
CA SER A 426 -7.29 -12.83 -3.86
C SER A 426 -6.27 -13.05 -4.97
N GLU A 427 -6.30 -14.20 -5.60
CA GLU A 427 -5.48 -14.50 -6.77
C GLU A 427 -5.94 -13.67 -7.98
N LEU A 428 -5.00 -12.98 -8.62
CA LEU A 428 -5.20 -12.37 -9.93
C LEU A 428 -5.10 -13.48 -11.00
N LEU A 429 -6.15 -13.65 -11.78
CA LEU A 429 -6.21 -14.75 -12.74
C LEU A 429 -5.62 -14.33 -14.09
N ALA A 430 -4.86 -15.25 -14.69
CA ALA A 430 -4.42 -15.10 -16.08
C ALA A 430 -5.62 -15.10 -17.05
N PRO A 431 -5.52 -14.43 -18.21
CA PRO A 431 -6.59 -14.41 -19.21
C PRO A 431 -7.04 -15.80 -19.67
N ASP A 432 -6.13 -16.76 -19.70
CA ASP A 432 -6.33 -18.16 -20.12
C ASP A 432 -6.49 -19.13 -18.93
N ALA A 433 -6.80 -18.62 -17.73
CA ALA A 433 -6.96 -19.47 -16.54
C ALA A 433 -8.02 -20.56 -16.76
N GLU A 434 -7.62 -21.80 -16.47
CA GLU A 434 -8.46 -22.98 -16.61
C GLU A 434 -9.25 -23.28 -15.33
N GLY A 435 -10.31 -24.09 -15.46
CA GLY A 435 -11.12 -24.57 -14.33
C GLY A 435 -12.39 -23.78 -14.08
N TYR A 436 -12.64 -22.76 -14.86
CA TYR A 436 -13.86 -21.96 -14.89
C TYR A 436 -14.79 -22.39 -16.02
N ARG A 437 -16.04 -21.91 -16.00
CA ARG A 437 -17.04 -22.18 -17.06
C ARG A 437 -16.51 -21.79 -18.44
N LEU A 438 -15.81 -20.68 -18.55
CA LEU A 438 -15.01 -20.22 -19.69
C LEU A 438 -13.72 -19.58 -19.15
N PRO A 439 -12.61 -19.63 -19.87
CA PRO A 439 -11.44 -18.82 -19.59
C PRO A 439 -11.80 -17.32 -19.56
N PRO A 440 -11.22 -16.49 -18.68
CA PRO A 440 -11.55 -15.07 -18.58
C PRO A 440 -11.57 -14.32 -19.91
N ALA A 441 -10.58 -14.53 -20.78
CA ALA A 441 -10.47 -13.86 -22.08
C ALA A 441 -11.58 -14.27 -23.07
N GLU A 442 -12.20 -15.44 -22.92
CA GLU A 442 -13.23 -15.93 -23.82
C GLU A 442 -14.64 -15.44 -23.44
N VAL A 443 -14.83 -14.90 -22.23
CA VAL A 443 -16.16 -14.52 -21.70
C VAL A 443 -16.79 -13.41 -22.54
N ALA A 444 -16.04 -12.35 -22.84
CA ALA A 444 -16.54 -11.20 -23.61
C ALA A 444 -16.97 -11.60 -25.04
N ALA A 445 -16.17 -12.41 -25.74
CA ALA A 445 -16.48 -12.88 -27.06
C ALA A 445 -17.72 -13.81 -27.08
N ALA A 446 -17.84 -14.69 -26.08
CA ALA A 446 -19.01 -15.56 -25.94
C ALA A 446 -20.29 -14.76 -25.62
N TYR A 447 -20.17 -13.70 -24.78
CA TYR A 447 -21.29 -12.82 -24.47
C TYR A 447 -21.70 -11.94 -25.67
N ALA A 448 -20.74 -11.47 -26.45
CA ALA A 448 -20.97 -10.76 -27.72
C ALA A 448 -21.80 -11.61 -28.69
N ASP A 449 -21.51 -12.92 -28.81
CA ASP A 449 -22.28 -13.85 -29.62
C ASP A 449 -23.74 -14.00 -29.11
N VAL A 450 -23.95 -13.98 -27.78
CA VAL A 450 -25.29 -13.98 -27.17
C VAL A 450 -26.03 -12.66 -27.47
N LEU A 451 -25.37 -11.52 -27.39
CA LEU A 451 -25.96 -10.22 -27.76
C LEU A 451 -26.37 -10.17 -29.22
N ALA A 452 -25.56 -10.75 -30.11
CA ALA A 452 -25.84 -10.81 -31.54
C ALA A 452 -26.99 -11.77 -31.89
N LYS A 453 -27.03 -12.98 -31.33
CA LYS A 453 -27.90 -14.08 -31.76
C LYS A 453 -28.98 -14.47 -30.75
N GLY A 454 -28.83 -14.10 -29.47
CA GLY A 454 -29.75 -14.48 -28.39
C GLY A 454 -29.73 -16.00 -28.14
N GLU A 455 -30.90 -16.62 -28.07
CA GLU A 455 -31.05 -18.08 -27.86
C GLU A 455 -30.46 -18.94 -28.98
N ASP A 456 -30.24 -18.37 -30.18
CA ASP A 456 -29.64 -19.06 -31.33
C ASP A 456 -28.08 -19.05 -31.25
N SER A 457 -27.49 -18.43 -30.26
CA SER A 457 -26.05 -18.46 -30.01
C SER A 457 -25.61 -19.84 -29.51
N ASP A 458 -24.47 -20.31 -29.99
CA ASP A 458 -23.83 -21.53 -29.47
C ASP A 458 -23.38 -21.35 -28.00
N SER A 459 -23.16 -20.10 -27.58
CA SER A 459 -22.75 -19.73 -26.25
C SER A 459 -23.93 -19.46 -25.29
N ALA A 460 -25.17 -19.42 -25.75
CA ALA A 460 -26.35 -19.09 -24.94
C ALA A 460 -26.49 -19.97 -23.69
N GLY A 461 -26.14 -21.27 -23.79
CA GLY A 461 -26.15 -22.20 -22.65
C GLY A 461 -25.06 -21.99 -21.62
N ALA A 462 -24.12 -21.10 -21.84
CA ALA A 462 -23.08 -20.75 -20.86
C ALA A 462 -23.51 -19.62 -19.91
N PHE A 463 -24.49 -18.82 -20.28
CA PHE A 463 -24.93 -17.64 -19.52
C PHE A 463 -26.31 -17.83 -18.91
N GLU A 464 -26.55 -17.19 -17.77
CA GLU A 464 -27.88 -16.97 -17.23
C GLU A 464 -28.61 -15.90 -18.07
N GLU A 465 -29.92 -16.03 -18.22
CA GLU A 465 -30.72 -15.00 -18.87
C GLU A 465 -30.66 -13.68 -18.11
N ASP A 466 -30.26 -12.60 -18.74
CA ASP A 466 -30.14 -11.27 -18.12
C ASP A 466 -30.98 -10.20 -18.82
N ALA A 467 -31.23 -9.12 -18.07
CA ALA A 467 -32.06 -8.02 -18.53
C ALA A 467 -31.40 -7.20 -19.65
N PHE A 468 -30.07 -7.09 -19.67
CA PHE A 468 -29.35 -6.31 -20.67
C PHE A 468 -29.42 -6.98 -22.06
N VAL A 469 -29.17 -8.30 -22.13
CA VAL A 469 -29.33 -9.05 -23.36
C VAL A 469 -30.77 -8.92 -23.89
N ASN A 470 -31.78 -9.12 -23.03
CA ASN A 470 -33.17 -9.00 -23.40
C ASN A 470 -33.54 -7.60 -23.92
N GLN A 471 -33.07 -6.55 -23.27
CA GLN A 471 -33.29 -5.17 -23.70
C GLN A 471 -32.58 -4.86 -25.03
N SER A 472 -31.30 -5.25 -25.14
CA SER A 472 -30.52 -5.08 -26.38
C SER A 472 -31.20 -5.77 -27.58
N ARG A 473 -31.59 -7.02 -27.41
CA ARG A 473 -32.31 -7.79 -28.44
C ARG A 473 -33.66 -7.15 -28.83
N SER A 474 -34.40 -6.66 -27.86
CA SER A 474 -35.66 -5.94 -28.09
C SER A 474 -35.42 -4.63 -28.86
N ASN A 475 -34.38 -3.89 -28.49
CA ASN A 475 -33.99 -2.66 -29.20
C ASN A 475 -33.55 -2.93 -30.63
N GLN A 476 -32.72 -3.96 -30.88
CA GLN A 476 -32.31 -4.39 -32.21
C GLN A 476 -33.52 -4.74 -33.09
N SER A 477 -34.46 -5.52 -32.53
CA SER A 477 -35.68 -5.92 -33.26
C SER A 477 -36.56 -4.71 -33.61
N SER A 478 -36.77 -3.81 -32.65
CA SER A 478 -37.58 -2.59 -32.84
C SER A 478 -36.95 -1.64 -33.85
N GLN A 479 -35.62 -1.50 -33.81
CA GLN A 479 -34.88 -0.65 -34.75
C GLN A 479 -34.91 -1.23 -36.16
N ARG A 480 -34.75 -2.54 -36.28
CA ARG A 480 -34.85 -3.25 -37.58
C ARG A 480 -36.24 -3.06 -38.21
N GLU A 481 -37.32 -3.28 -37.45
CA GLU A 481 -38.69 -3.10 -37.92
C GLU A 481 -38.98 -1.65 -38.35
N ALA A 482 -38.48 -0.67 -37.56
CA ALA A 482 -38.66 0.75 -37.86
C ALA A 482 -37.93 1.17 -39.14
N LEU A 483 -36.66 0.73 -39.31
CA LEU A 483 -35.86 1.09 -40.48
C LEU A 483 -36.33 0.38 -41.77
N GLU A 484 -36.65 -0.92 -41.70
CA GLU A 484 -37.23 -1.65 -42.83
C GLU A 484 -38.53 -0.99 -43.34
N SER A 485 -39.38 -0.54 -42.41
CA SER A 485 -40.61 0.19 -42.79
C SER A 485 -40.34 1.56 -43.41
N GLY A 486 -39.16 2.16 -43.11
CA GLY A 486 -38.68 3.42 -43.65
C GLY A 486 -37.86 3.31 -44.94
N GLY A 487 -37.55 2.11 -45.41
CA GLY A 487 -36.70 1.88 -46.57
C GLY A 487 -35.22 1.98 -46.26
N ALA A 488 -34.79 1.34 -45.19
CA ALA A 488 -33.39 1.15 -44.82
C ALA A 488 -33.19 -0.24 -44.17
N GLU A 489 -31.99 -0.75 -44.26
CA GLU A 489 -31.57 -1.97 -43.56
C GLU A 489 -30.64 -1.62 -42.40
N VAL A 490 -30.64 -2.42 -41.35
CA VAL A 490 -29.69 -2.30 -40.25
C VAL A 490 -29.08 -3.65 -39.91
N SER A 491 -27.76 -3.65 -39.77
CA SER A 491 -26.99 -4.74 -39.18
C SER A 491 -26.38 -4.32 -37.87
N PHE A 492 -26.16 -5.31 -37.00
CA PHE A 492 -25.49 -5.12 -35.70
C PHE A 492 -24.33 -6.09 -35.62
N ASP A 493 -23.17 -5.59 -35.29
CA ASP A 493 -21.97 -6.35 -34.98
C ASP A 493 -21.58 -6.18 -33.52
N PHE A 494 -21.12 -7.27 -32.92
CA PHE A 494 -20.69 -7.32 -31.51
C PHE A 494 -19.39 -8.11 -31.45
N GLN A 495 -18.35 -7.50 -30.92
CA GLN A 495 -17.04 -8.11 -30.80
C GLN A 495 -16.55 -8.02 -29.34
N GLY A 496 -16.16 -9.16 -28.76
CA GLY A 496 -15.49 -9.18 -27.47
C GLY A 496 -14.01 -8.91 -27.65
N ASP A 497 -13.45 -8.05 -26.79
CA ASP A 497 -12.02 -7.77 -26.76
C ASP A 497 -11.36 -8.72 -25.76
N ASP A 498 -10.50 -9.62 -26.23
CA ASP A 498 -9.79 -10.60 -25.41
C ASP A 498 -8.54 -10.02 -24.71
N ALA A 499 -8.08 -8.86 -25.16
CA ALA A 499 -6.94 -8.15 -24.56
C ALA A 499 -7.38 -7.29 -23.37
N GLN A 500 -8.62 -6.77 -23.37
CA GLN A 500 -9.15 -5.94 -22.29
C GLN A 500 -9.95 -6.77 -21.29
N VAL A 501 -9.25 -7.55 -20.45
CA VAL A 501 -9.86 -8.40 -19.42
C VAL A 501 -9.16 -8.22 -18.07
N ALA A 502 -9.95 -8.12 -17.00
CA ALA A 502 -9.49 -8.21 -15.63
C ALA A 502 -10.25 -9.31 -14.91
N ALA A 503 -9.55 -10.23 -14.25
CA ALA A 503 -10.16 -11.37 -13.60
C ALA A 503 -9.50 -11.68 -12.26
N MET A 504 -10.33 -11.92 -11.23
CA MET A 504 -9.87 -12.25 -9.88
C MET A 504 -10.67 -13.40 -9.29
N ALA A 505 -9.99 -14.30 -8.59
CA ALA A 505 -10.64 -15.42 -7.93
C ALA A 505 -11.48 -14.95 -6.73
N ALA A 506 -12.69 -15.51 -6.59
CA ALA A 506 -13.54 -15.33 -5.42
C ALA A 506 -13.36 -16.48 -4.41
N ALA A 507 -13.77 -16.27 -3.15
CA ALA A 507 -13.57 -17.25 -2.08
C ALA A 507 -14.37 -18.55 -2.26
N ASP A 508 -15.48 -18.51 -3.02
CA ASP A 508 -16.30 -19.68 -3.35
C ASP A 508 -15.77 -20.51 -4.53
N GLY A 509 -14.64 -20.10 -5.12
CA GLY A 509 -13.99 -20.73 -6.27
C GLY A 509 -14.50 -20.23 -7.62
N SER A 510 -15.44 -19.28 -7.67
CA SER A 510 -15.80 -18.55 -8.88
C SER A 510 -14.77 -17.48 -9.21
N ALA A 511 -14.90 -16.84 -10.38
CA ALA A 511 -14.12 -15.66 -10.75
C ALA A 511 -15.04 -14.46 -10.98
N ILE A 512 -14.57 -13.26 -10.59
CA ILE A 512 -15.16 -11.99 -11.02
C ILE A 512 -14.34 -11.54 -12.22
N VAL A 513 -14.99 -11.46 -13.39
CA VAL A 513 -14.36 -11.14 -14.67
C VAL A 513 -15.00 -9.88 -15.22
N THR A 514 -14.18 -8.88 -15.57
CA THR A 514 -14.61 -7.67 -16.27
C THR A 514 -13.96 -7.64 -17.64
N GLY A 515 -14.74 -7.37 -18.68
CA GLY A 515 -14.27 -7.33 -20.06
C GLY A 515 -15.09 -6.36 -20.90
N VAL A 516 -14.71 -6.25 -22.16
CA VAL A 516 -15.23 -5.25 -23.12
C VAL A 516 -15.92 -5.95 -24.29
N VAL A 517 -17.05 -5.40 -24.70
CA VAL A 517 -17.73 -5.72 -25.96
C VAL A 517 -17.88 -4.44 -26.76
N GLU A 518 -17.22 -4.39 -27.90
CA GLU A 518 -17.44 -3.35 -28.90
C GLU A 518 -18.70 -3.64 -29.70
N THR A 519 -19.48 -2.61 -29.92
CA THR A 519 -20.74 -2.73 -30.67
C THR A 519 -20.77 -1.74 -31.83
N GLU A 520 -21.19 -2.22 -33.00
CA GLU A 520 -21.40 -1.38 -34.17
C GLU A 520 -22.78 -1.65 -34.75
N SER A 521 -23.51 -0.58 -35.06
CA SER A 521 -24.70 -0.64 -35.89
C SER A 521 -24.46 0.05 -37.22
N THR A 522 -24.67 -0.67 -38.34
CA THR A 522 -24.56 -0.13 -39.70
C THR A 522 -25.94 -0.01 -40.32
N ILE A 523 -26.35 1.21 -40.62
CA ILE A 523 -27.64 1.51 -41.24
C ILE A 523 -27.42 1.89 -42.69
N THR A 524 -27.94 1.07 -43.62
CA THR A 524 -27.83 1.25 -45.09
C THR A 524 -29.15 1.72 -45.67
N PRO A 525 -29.21 2.92 -46.27
CA PRO A 525 -30.43 3.40 -46.93
C PRO A 525 -30.70 2.62 -48.21
N ASP A 526 -31.97 2.26 -48.44
CA ASP A 526 -32.39 1.62 -49.70
C ASP A 526 -32.08 2.55 -50.87
N SER A 527 -31.27 2.07 -51.82
CA SER A 527 -31.01 2.76 -53.08
C SER A 527 -31.52 1.94 -54.24
N THR A 528 -32.32 2.57 -55.11
CA THR A 528 -32.73 2.01 -56.41
C THR A 528 -32.01 2.76 -57.54
N GLU A 529 -31.97 2.18 -58.76
CA GLU A 529 -31.33 2.83 -59.92
C GLU A 529 -31.84 4.26 -60.22
N SER A 530 -32.96 4.69 -59.63
CA SER A 530 -33.61 5.98 -59.87
C SER A 530 -33.74 6.90 -58.65
N THR A 531 -33.57 6.38 -57.42
CA THR A 531 -33.71 7.17 -56.19
C THR A 531 -32.75 6.63 -55.12
N THR A 532 -31.98 7.51 -54.54
CA THR A 532 -31.18 7.22 -53.36
C THR A 532 -32.06 7.51 -52.14
N GLY A 533 -32.19 6.54 -51.23
CA GLY A 533 -32.84 6.74 -49.93
C GLY A 533 -32.10 7.77 -49.10
N THR A 534 -32.80 8.46 -48.22
CA THR A 534 -32.23 9.41 -47.30
C THR A 534 -32.58 8.98 -45.87
N LEU A 535 -31.57 8.84 -45.02
CA LEU A 535 -31.70 8.57 -43.60
C LEU A 535 -31.72 9.86 -42.81
N THR A 536 -32.58 9.96 -41.82
CA THR A 536 -32.46 11.00 -40.76
C THR A 536 -31.54 10.46 -39.70
N ILE A 537 -30.47 11.19 -39.41
CA ILE A 537 -29.47 10.84 -38.40
C ILE A 537 -29.99 11.29 -37.03
N PRO A 538 -30.11 10.37 -36.04
CA PRO A 538 -30.53 10.75 -34.69
C PRO A 538 -29.38 11.38 -33.90
N SER A 539 -29.67 12.26 -32.92
CA SER A 539 -28.69 12.65 -31.89
C SER A 539 -28.34 11.41 -31.01
N PRO A 540 -27.07 11.32 -30.51
CA PRO A 540 -25.97 12.26 -30.69
C PRO A 540 -25.18 12.12 -31.98
N ALA A 541 -25.46 11.10 -32.83
CA ALA A 541 -24.71 10.86 -34.05
C ALA A 541 -24.79 12.06 -35.02
N ALA A 542 -25.96 12.71 -35.14
CA ALA A 542 -26.14 13.90 -35.97
C ALA A 542 -25.25 15.08 -35.53
N ASP A 543 -25.09 15.21 -34.23
CA ASP A 543 -24.28 16.28 -33.63
C ASP A 543 -22.79 16.04 -33.90
N VAL A 544 -22.32 14.78 -33.73
CA VAL A 544 -20.94 14.35 -34.01
C VAL A 544 -20.58 14.54 -35.48
N LEU A 545 -21.51 14.14 -36.40
CA LEU A 545 -21.29 14.21 -37.84
C LEU A 545 -21.48 15.64 -38.39
N GLY A 546 -22.19 16.53 -37.66
CA GLY A 546 -22.61 17.85 -38.14
C GLY A 546 -23.67 17.80 -39.26
N GLU A 547 -24.30 16.65 -39.45
CA GLU A 547 -25.30 16.38 -40.47
C GLU A 547 -26.55 15.73 -39.89
N THR A 548 -27.74 16.11 -40.37
CA THR A 548 -29.02 15.59 -39.85
C THR A 548 -29.65 14.57 -40.79
N GLU A 549 -29.15 14.46 -42.03
CA GLU A 549 -29.62 13.52 -43.06
C GLU A 549 -28.42 13.04 -43.86
N THR A 550 -28.48 11.79 -44.29
CA THR A 550 -27.46 11.19 -45.17
C THR A 550 -28.08 10.22 -46.17
N SER A 551 -27.39 10.01 -47.29
CA SER A 551 -27.67 8.95 -48.25
C SER A 551 -26.56 7.88 -48.27
N GLU A 552 -25.59 8.01 -47.40
CA GLU A 552 -24.49 7.07 -47.21
C GLU A 552 -24.81 6.12 -46.05
N GLU A 553 -24.03 5.07 -45.90
CA GLU A 553 -24.15 4.19 -44.73
C GLU A 553 -23.81 4.97 -43.44
N LEU A 554 -24.61 4.77 -42.42
CA LEU A 554 -24.38 5.34 -41.12
C LEU A 554 -23.89 4.25 -40.17
N HIS A 555 -22.66 4.41 -39.70
CA HIS A 555 -22.05 3.58 -38.65
C HIS A 555 -22.17 4.30 -37.31
N GLN A 556 -22.61 3.56 -36.29
CA GLN A 556 -22.67 4.05 -34.92
C GLN A 556 -21.99 3.03 -34.02
N THR A 557 -21.05 3.51 -33.21
CA THR A 557 -20.26 2.67 -32.30
C THR A 557 -20.59 2.93 -30.85
N SER A 558 -20.55 1.88 -30.03
CA SER A 558 -20.62 1.97 -28.59
C SER A 558 -19.70 0.94 -27.96
N THR A 559 -19.16 1.26 -26.80
CA THR A 559 -18.37 0.32 -25.99
C THR A 559 -19.17 -0.09 -24.78
N VAL A 560 -19.29 -1.39 -24.55
CA VAL A 560 -20.00 -2.01 -23.44
C VAL A 560 -18.98 -2.66 -22.52
N VAL A 561 -18.79 -2.12 -21.32
CA VAL A 561 -17.99 -2.78 -20.27
C VAL A 561 -18.92 -3.61 -19.41
N VAL A 562 -18.60 -4.88 -19.22
CA VAL A 562 -19.44 -5.82 -18.50
C VAL A 562 -18.63 -6.54 -17.43
N THR A 563 -19.24 -6.75 -16.28
CA THR A 563 -18.70 -7.59 -15.21
C THR A 563 -19.57 -8.81 -15.02
N TRP A 564 -18.92 -9.97 -14.99
CA TRP A 564 -19.54 -11.28 -14.80
C TRP A 564 -19.01 -12.00 -13.57
N VAL A 565 -19.83 -12.86 -13.01
CA VAL A 565 -19.43 -13.94 -12.10
C VAL A 565 -19.35 -15.23 -12.91
N VAL A 566 -18.15 -15.75 -13.06
CA VAL A 566 -17.85 -16.96 -13.83
C VAL A 566 -17.65 -18.12 -12.85
N PRO A 567 -18.55 -19.11 -12.78
CA PRO A 567 -18.45 -20.21 -11.84
C PRO A 567 -17.30 -21.16 -12.16
N ALA A 568 -16.81 -21.87 -11.16
CA ALA A 568 -15.90 -22.99 -11.35
C ALA A 568 -16.61 -24.15 -12.05
N GLY A 569 -15.94 -24.78 -13.03
CA GLY A 569 -16.49 -25.92 -13.75
C GLY A 569 -17.57 -25.55 -14.76
N GLU A 570 -18.33 -26.57 -15.26
CA GLU A 570 -19.24 -26.43 -16.41
C GLU A 570 -20.74 -26.46 -16.01
N ASP A 571 -21.07 -26.67 -14.73
CA ASP A 571 -22.43 -27.01 -14.32
C ASP A 571 -23.33 -25.76 -14.16
N ASP A 572 -22.79 -24.66 -13.62
CA ASP A 572 -23.51 -23.42 -13.34
C ASP A 572 -23.32 -22.38 -14.48
N PRO A 573 -24.30 -21.51 -14.74
CA PRO A 573 -24.19 -20.49 -15.78
C PRO A 573 -23.38 -19.27 -15.27
N ILE A 574 -22.75 -18.57 -16.22
CA ILE A 574 -22.13 -17.26 -16.02
C ILE A 574 -23.23 -16.22 -15.78
N ARG A 575 -23.06 -15.37 -14.78
CA ARG A 575 -24.03 -14.34 -14.44
C ARG A 575 -23.46 -12.95 -14.67
N MET A 576 -24.14 -12.10 -15.41
CA MET A 576 -23.81 -10.70 -15.54
C MET A 576 -24.25 -9.95 -14.26
N VAL A 577 -23.34 -9.21 -13.65
CA VAL A 577 -23.58 -8.48 -12.39
C VAL A 577 -23.48 -6.98 -12.55
N GLY A 578 -22.74 -6.49 -13.54
CA GLY A 578 -22.57 -5.07 -13.80
C GLY A 578 -22.41 -4.79 -15.29
N VAL A 579 -22.89 -3.65 -15.75
CA VAL A 579 -22.74 -3.21 -17.14
C VAL A 579 -22.70 -1.69 -17.24
N ASN A 580 -21.94 -1.18 -18.20
CA ASN A 580 -21.91 0.23 -18.59
C ASN A 580 -21.76 0.31 -20.12
N GLU A 581 -22.72 0.92 -20.80
CA GLU A 581 -22.73 1.11 -22.25
C GLU A 581 -22.62 2.60 -22.56
N ILE A 582 -21.64 2.97 -23.38
CA ILE A 582 -21.39 4.37 -23.78
C ILE A 582 -21.32 4.42 -25.31
N PHE A 583 -22.09 5.34 -25.88
CA PHE A 583 -21.94 5.69 -27.29
C PHE A 583 -20.59 6.37 -27.51
N THR A 584 -19.79 5.82 -28.42
CA THR A 584 -18.40 6.25 -28.65
C THR A 584 -18.20 7.01 -29.95
N GLY A 585 -19.15 6.94 -30.88
CA GLY A 585 -19.01 7.70 -32.11
C GLY A 585 -19.95 7.32 -33.22
N ALA A 586 -19.86 8.10 -34.31
CA ALA A 586 -20.54 7.80 -35.56
C ALA A 586 -19.67 8.19 -36.75
N SER A 587 -19.80 7.48 -37.87
CA SER A 587 -19.16 7.78 -39.15
C SER A 587 -20.09 7.50 -40.32
N LEU A 588 -19.79 8.10 -41.47
CA LEU A 588 -20.49 7.82 -42.72
C LEU A 588 -19.59 6.95 -43.60
N GLY A 589 -20.19 5.90 -44.17
CA GLY A 589 -19.54 5.03 -45.15
C GLY A 589 -19.32 5.75 -46.48
N GLU A 590 -18.29 5.29 -47.29
CA GLU A 590 -18.05 5.77 -48.65
C GLU A 590 -19.04 5.14 -49.65
#